data_5693e17cb96f1ff6fea8fd91be6621df
#
_entry.id   5693e17cb96f1ff6fea8fd91be6621df
#
_cell.length_a   1.000
_cell.length_b   1.000
_cell.length_c   1.000
_cell.angle_alpha   90.00
_cell.angle_beta   90.00
_cell.angle_gamma   90.00
#
_symmetry.space_group_name_H-M   'P 1'
#
loop_
_entity.id
_entity.type
_entity.pdbx_description
1 polymer ?
#
loop_
_entity_poly.entity_id
_entity_poly.type
_entity_poly.pdbx_seq_one_letter_code
_entity_poly.pdbx_strand_id
1 'polypeptide(L)'
;MTSSSPLVPIKTPKDLYSLKKNWGNPSGLVPTMGALHEGHIQLIRHAASTAEEVIVSIFVNPTQFADNEDLESYPRNLARDIEMAQLAGATQIFVPTVKDLYPNGFSTYVVPCGPLVERWEGKSRPHFFRGVCTVVFKLFQIIQPTFAIFGQKDFQQLQVVRQMVSD
;
A
#
# COMPACT_ATOMS: atom_id res chain seq x y z
N MET A 1 20.85 -10.79 -20.40
CA MET A 1 19.65 -10.79 -19.54
C MET A 1 20.05 -11.43 -18.22
N THR A 2 20.40 -10.63 -17.21
CA THR A 2 20.74 -11.13 -15.87
C THR A 2 19.44 -11.59 -15.22
N SER A 3 19.30 -12.91 -15.09
CA SER A 3 18.21 -13.51 -14.31
C SER A 3 18.45 -13.11 -12.84
N SER A 4 17.87 -11.99 -12.41
CA SER A 4 17.82 -11.68 -10.98
C SER A 4 16.94 -12.73 -10.30
N SER A 5 17.41 -13.25 -9.16
CA SER A 5 16.60 -14.16 -8.34
C SER A 5 15.27 -13.51 -7.97
N PRO A 6 14.17 -14.28 -7.85
CA PRO A 6 12.89 -13.75 -7.43
C PRO A 6 12.99 -13.01 -6.10
N LEU A 7 12.30 -11.87 -5.99
CA LEU A 7 12.22 -11.15 -4.72
C LEU A 7 11.54 -12.00 -3.65
N VAL A 8 12.16 -12.08 -2.50
CA VAL A 8 11.59 -12.76 -1.33
C VAL A 8 10.69 -11.76 -0.59
N PRO A 9 9.40 -12.06 -0.40
CA PRO A 9 8.51 -11.13 0.27
C PRO A 9 8.85 -10.97 1.75
N ILE A 10 8.94 -9.71 2.18
CA ILE A 10 9.06 -9.33 3.59
C ILE A 10 7.68 -9.49 4.22
N LYS A 11 7.56 -10.27 5.29
CA LYS A 11 6.27 -10.61 5.89
C LYS A 11 5.96 -9.79 7.14
N THR A 12 6.97 -9.43 7.92
CA THR A 12 6.73 -8.76 9.20
C THR A 12 7.38 -7.38 9.26
N PRO A 13 6.83 -6.44 10.05
CA PRO A 13 7.49 -5.16 10.31
C PRO A 13 8.90 -5.32 10.88
N LYS A 14 9.14 -6.34 11.70
CA LYS A 14 10.46 -6.63 12.28
C LYS A 14 11.49 -6.95 11.21
N ASP A 15 11.14 -7.80 10.24
CA ASP A 15 12.04 -8.14 9.13
C ASP A 15 12.31 -6.91 8.27
N LEU A 16 11.28 -6.11 8.01
CA LEU A 16 11.40 -4.86 7.26
C LEU A 16 12.36 -3.88 7.95
N TYR A 17 12.26 -3.66 9.26
CA TYR A 17 13.19 -2.81 10.02
C TYR A 17 14.63 -3.30 9.95
N SER A 18 14.85 -4.61 9.92
CA SER A 18 16.18 -5.19 9.81
C SER A 18 16.82 -4.92 8.45
N LEU A 19 16.05 -5.01 7.38
CA LEU A 19 16.49 -4.77 6.00
C LEU A 19 16.69 -3.27 5.71
N LYS A 20 15.79 -2.43 6.24
CA LYS A 20 15.76 -0.98 5.99
C LYS A 20 17.07 -0.27 6.33
N LYS A 21 17.85 -0.78 7.27
CA LYS A 21 19.17 -0.21 7.64
C LYS A 21 20.15 -0.13 6.46
N ASN A 22 19.94 -0.96 5.45
CA ASN A 22 20.81 -1.06 4.28
C ASN A 22 20.15 -0.50 3.00
N TRP A 23 18.97 0.14 3.13
CA TRP A 23 18.27 0.68 1.97
C TRP A 23 18.92 1.96 1.46
N GLY A 24 18.90 2.11 0.14
CA GLY A 24 19.25 3.35 -0.51
C GLY A 24 18.20 4.45 -0.27
N ASN A 25 18.58 5.68 -0.52
CA ASN A 25 17.72 6.85 -0.35
C ASN A 25 17.86 7.75 -1.59
N PRO A 26 16.78 8.18 -2.23
CA PRO A 26 15.39 8.13 -1.74
C PRO A 26 14.71 6.77 -1.89
N SER A 27 13.73 6.51 -1.00
CA SER A 27 12.88 5.32 -1.04
C SER A 27 11.45 5.68 -1.40
N GLY A 28 10.84 4.92 -2.31
CA GLY A 28 9.47 5.10 -2.78
C GLY A 28 8.56 3.95 -2.36
N LEU A 29 7.34 4.25 -1.90
CA LEU A 29 6.30 3.27 -1.59
C LEU A 29 5.19 3.30 -2.63
N VAL A 30 4.81 2.13 -3.13
CA VAL A 30 3.60 1.92 -3.93
C VAL A 30 2.67 0.97 -3.17
N PRO A 31 1.67 1.49 -2.44
CA PRO A 31 0.74 0.65 -1.69
C PRO A 31 -0.31 0.04 -2.63
N THR A 32 -0.52 -1.28 -2.50
CA THR A 32 -1.49 -2.04 -3.31
C THR A 32 -2.22 -3.08 -2.46
N MET A 33 -3.31 -3.59 -2.99
CA MET A 33 -4.00 -4.76 -2.43
C MET A 33 -3.70 -6.06 -3.21
N GLY A 34 -2.73 -6.05 -4.14
CA GLY A 34 -2.49 -7.16 -5.06
C GLY A 34 -3.37 -7.07 -6.32
N ALA A 35 -3.48 -8.19 -7.06
CA ALA A 35 -4.08 -8.25 -8.38
C ALA A 35 -3.52 -7.17 -9.32
N LEU A 36 -2.19 -7.11 -9.40
CA LEU A 36 -1.50 -6.05 -10.14
C LEU A 36 -1.90 -6.05 -11.61
N HIS A 37 -2.05 -4.86 -12.15
CA HIS A 37 -2.36 -4.59 -13.55
C HIS A 37 -1.49 -3.44 -14.08
N GLU A 38 -1.60 -3.12 -15.37
CA GLU A 38 -0.74 -2.12 -16.02
C GLU A 38 -0.72 -0.76 -15.27
N GLY A 39 -1.84 -0.33 -14.70
CA GLY A 39 -1.86 0.89 -13.87
C GLY A 39 -0.88 0.84 -12.70
N HIS A 40 -0.85 -0.27 -11.96
CA HIS A 40 0.11 -0.47 -10.87
C HIS A 40 1.55 -0.53 -11.39
N ILE A 41 1.77 -1.18 -12.53
CA ILE A 41 3.08 -1.29 -13.17
C ILE A 41 3.65 0.08 -13.53
N GLN A 42 2.82 1.00 -14.04
CA GLN A 42 3.23 2.37 -14.32
C GLN A 42 3.62 3.15 -13.05
N LEU A 43 2.88 2.96 -11.95
CA LEU A 43 3.24 3.58 -10.66
C LEU A 43 4.59 3.06 -10.14
N ILE A 44 4.84 1.75 -10.25
CA ILE A 44 6.10 1.14 -9.83
C ILE A 44 7.27 1.64 -10.70
N ARG A 45 7.10 1.68 -12.03
CA ARG A 45 8.11 2.23 -12.95
C ARG A 45 8.41 3.70 -12.63
N HIS A 46 7.38 4.47 -12.32
CA HIS A 46 7.56 5.87 -11.92
C HIS A 46 8.34 5.97 -10.60
N ALA A 47 8.05 5.15 -9.61
CA ALA A 47 8.85 5.08 -8.39
C ALA A 47 10.32 4.72 -8.70
N ALA A 48 10.54 3.69 -9.54
CA ALA A 48 11.88 3.22 -9.90
C ALA A 48 12.71 4.24 -10.68
N SER A 49 12.07 5.22 -11.35
CA SER A 49 12.79 6.29 -12.02
C SER A 49 13.35 7.36 -11.09
N THR A 50 12.93 7.39 -9.82
CA THR A 50 13.26 8.45 -8.86
C THR A 50 13.76 7.94 -7.51
N ALA A 51 13.59 6.66 -7.21
CA ALA A 51 14.01 6.04 -5.96
C ALA A 51 15.11 5.00 -6.18
N GLU A 52 16.02 4.90 -5.21
CA GLU A 52 17.00 3.81 -5.14
C GLU A 52 16.33 2.54 -4.59
N GLU A 53 15.37 2.71 -3.67
CA GLU A 53 14.58 1.60 -3.12
C GLU A 53 13.10 1.81 -3.45
N VAL A 54 12.50 0.81 -4.07
CA VAL A 54 11.08 0.79 -4.43
C VAL A 54 10.38 -0.34 -3.69
N ILE A 55 9.57 0.04 -2.72
CA ILE A 55 8.81 -0.88 -1.90
C ILE A 55 7.38 -0.97 -2.44
N VAL A 56 6.95 -2.17 -2.83
CA VAL A 56 5.54 -2.44 -3.15
C VAL A 56 4.92 -3.19 -1.98
N SER A 57 3.89 -2.61 -1.36
CA SER A 57 3.12 -3.36 -0.37
C SER A 57 1.95 -4.07 -1.05
N ILE A 58 1.70 -5.32 -0.64
CA ILE A 58 0.55 -6.12 -1.09
C ILE A 58 -0.22 -6.54 0.14
N PHE A 59 -1.32 -5.84 0.43
CA PHE A 59 -2.15 -6.10 1.61
C PHE A 59 -3.62 -5.79 1.34
N VAL A 60 -4.45 -6.82 1.41
CA VAL A 60 -5.92 -6.67 1.33
C VAL A 60 -6.42 -6.25 2.70
N ASN A 61 -6.75 -4.96 2.85
CA ASN A 61 -7.11 -4.35 4.12
C ASN A 61 -8.59 -4.59 4.47
N PRO A 62 -8.91 -5.36 5.53
CA PRO A 62 -10.32 -5.65 5.86
C PRO A 62 -11.11 -4.40 6.25
N THR A 63 -10.46 -3.39 6.84
CA THR A 63 -11.16 -2.21 7.40
C THR A 63 -11.73 -1.24 6.35
N GLN A 64 -11.40 -1.43 5.08
CA GLN A 64 -11.95 -0.65 3.97
C GLN A 64 -13.06 -1.36 3.20
N PHE A 65 -13.43 -2.58 3.61
CA PHE A 65 -14.56 -3.34 3.06
C PHE A 65 -15.77 -3.22 3.98
N ALA A 66 -16.95 -3.12 3.38
CA ALA A 66 -18.22 -3.19 4.09
C ALA A 66 -18.58 -4.67 4.38
N ASP A 67 -19.48 -4.89 5.34
CA ASP A 67 -19.94 -6.24 5.70
C ASP A 67 -20.60 -7.00 4.52
N ASN A 68 -21.09 -6.27 3.52
CA ASN A 68 -21.69 -6.80 2.30
C ASN A 68 -20.73 -6.86 1.11
N GLU A 69 -19.49 -6.45 1.28
CA GLU A 69 -18.44 -6.55 0.26
C GLU A 69 -17.64 -7.84 0.45
N ASP A 70 -17.48 -8.59 -0.62
CA ASP A 70 -16.84 -9.90 -0.59
C ASP A 70 -15.30 -9.78 -0.54
N LEU A 71 -14.77 -9.67 0.67
CA LEU A 71 -13.33 -9.66 0.94
C LEU A 71 -12.65 -10.98 0.53
N GLU A 72 -13.38 -12.10 0.60
CA GLU A 72 -12.83 -13.42 0.30
C GLU A 72 -12.62 -13.65 -1.19
N SER A 73 -13.49 -13.07 -2.03
CA SER A 73 -13.40 -13.13 -3.49
C SER A 73 -12.35 -12.21 -4.08
N TYR A 74 -11.71 -11.33 -3.28
CA TYR A 74 -10.69 -10.43 -3.81
C TYR A 74 -9.56 -11.23 -4.46
N PRO A 75 -9.21 -10.95 -5.73
CA PRO A 75 -8.26 -11.76 -6.50
C PRO A 75 -6.88 -11.79 -5.82
N ARG A 76 -6.32 -13.00 -5.65
CA ARG A 76 -5.02 -13.20 -5.01
C ARG A 76 -4.15 -14.12 -5.84
N ASN A 77 -3.12 -13.57 -6.44
CA ASN A 77 -2.07 -14.35 -7.10
C ASN A 77 -0.71 -13.72 -6.75
N LEU A 78 -0.27 -13.98 -5.52
CA LEU A 78 0.92 -13.35 -4.96
C LEU A 78 2.18 -13.60 -5.81
N ALA A 79 2.36 -14.81 -6.34
CA ALA A 79 3.53 -15.13 -7.15
C ALA A 79 3.59 -14.27 -8.41
N ARG A 80 2.46 -14.12 -9.12
CA ARG A 80 2.34 -13.25 -10.29
C ARG A 80 2.55 -11.78 -9.93
N ASP A 81 1.97 -11.34 -8.82
CA ASP A 81 2.10 -9.94 -8.37
C ASP A 81 3.56 -9.60 -8.06
N ILE A 82 4.30 -10.50 -7.39
CA ILE A 82 5.73 -10.33 -7.12
C ILE A 82 6.53 -10.25 -8.41
N GLU A 83 6.30 -11.17 -9.34
CA GLU A 83 6.99 -11.16 -10.64
C GLU A 83 6.73 -9.86 -11.41
N MET A 84 5.47 -9.44 -11.49
CA MET A 84 5.09 -8.19 -12.18
C MET A 84 5.72 -6.97 -11.52
N ALA A 85 5.71 -6.90 -10.19
CA ALA A 85 6.31 -5.80 -9.45
C ALA A 85 7.84 -5.76 -9.65
N GLN A 86 8.52 -6.89 -9.59
CA GLN A 86 9.96 -7.01 -9.82
C GLN A 86 10.35 -6.58 -11.23
N LEU A 87 9.61 -7.02 -12.26
CA LEU A 87 9.83 -6.63 -13.65
C LEU A 87 9.58 -5.12 -13.88
N ALA A 88 8.74 -4.50 -13.06
CA ALA A 88 8.49 -3.06 -13.10
C ALA A 88 9.53 -2.22 -12.36
N GLY A 89 10.46 -2.85 -11.61
CA GLY A 89 11.54 -2.17 -10.90
C GLY A 89 11.36 -2.10 -9.38
N ALA A 90 10.44 -2.87 -8.79
CA ALA A 90 10.39 -3.03 -7.35
C ALA A 90 11.67 -3.71 -6.84
N THR A 91 12.22 -3.18 -5.75
CA THR A 91 13.39 -3.76 -5.07
C THR A 91 12.98 -4.55 -3.82
N GLN A 92 11.83 -4.21 -3.24
CA GLN A 92 11.29 -4.84 -2.05
C GLN A 92 9.79 -5.11 -2.20
N ILE A 93 9.33 -6.25 -1.68
CA ILE A 93 7.89 -6.58 -1.60
C ILE A 93 7.52 -6.78 -0.14
N PHE A 94 6.56 -6.00 0.36
CA PHE A 94 6.06 -6.12 1.73
C PHE A 94 4.66 -6.73 1.73
N VAL A 95 4.53 -7.91 2.33
CA VAL A 95 3.28 -8.72 2.33
C VAL A 95 2.89 -9.06 3.78
N PRO A 96 2.47 -8.07 4.57
CA PRO A 96 2.07 -8.32 5.95
C PRO A 96 0.73 -9.05 6.04
N THR A 97 0.52 -9.74 7.15
CA THR A 97 -0.80 -10.27 7.52
C THR A 97 -1.63 -9.22 8.28
N VAL A 98 -2.92 -9.48 8.45
CA VAL A 98 -3.78 -8.65 9.30
C VAL A 98 -3.21 -8.52 10.72
N LYS A 99 -2.69 -9.63 11.28
CA LYS A 99 -2.10 -9.64 12.62
C LYS A 99 -0.82 -8.78 12.72
N ASP A 100 -0.07 -8.67 11.63
CA ASP A 100 1.14 -7.83 11.60
C ASP A 100 0.81 -6.33 11.61
N LEU A 101 -0.25 -5.91 10.92
CA LEU A 101 -0.69 -4.51 10.88
C LEU A 101 -1.66 -4.14 12.00
N TYR A 102 -2.43 -5.10 12.51
CA TYR A 102 -3.44 -4.91 13.56
C TYR A 102 -3.26 -5.92 14.70
N PRO A 103 -2.12 -5.91 15.41
CA PRO A 103 -1.78 -6.94 16.41
C PRO A 103 -2.77 -7.02 17.59
N ASN A 104 -3.44 -5.90 17.91
CA ASN A 104 -4.45 -5.78 18.98
C ASN A 104 -5.87 -5.67 18.43
N GLY A 105 -6.11 -6.13 17.20
CA GLY A 105 -7.36 -5.93 16.48
C GLY A 105 -7.54 -4.49 15.99
N PHE A 106 -8.77 -4.18 15.54
CA PHE A 106 -9.10 -2.89 14.93
C PHE A 106 -9.54 -1.86 16.00
N SER A 107 -8.65 -1.54 16.93
CA SER A 107 -8.94 -0.71 18.10
C SER A 107 -8.62 0.78 17.93
N THR A 108 -7.81 1.14 16.93
CA THR A 108 -7.38 2.52 16.70
C THR A 108 -7.48 2.85 15.21
N TYR A 109 -8.01 4.03 14.88
CA TYR A 109 -8.24 4.48 13.52
C TYR A 109 -7.73 5.90 13.30
N VAL A 110 -7.31 6.16 12.06
CA VAL A 110 -7.16 7.52 11.51
C VAL A 110 -8.44 7.86 10.79
N VAL A 111 -9.15 8.90 11.25
CA VAL A 111 -10.48 9.26 10.78
C VAL A 111 -10.42 10.61 10.05
N PRO A 112 -10.44 10.62 8.72
CA PRO A 112 -10.55 11.87 7.97
C PRO A 112 -11.99 12.41 8.11
N CYS A 113 -12.10 13.74 8.22
CA CYS A 113 -13.37 14.44 8.43
C CYS A 113 -13.57 15.53 7.37
N GLY A 114 -14.83 16.03 7.28
CA GLY A 114 -15.18 17.19 6.48
C GLY A 114 -15.62 16.89 5.05
N PRO A 115 -15.87 17.93 4.24
CA PRO A 115 -16.58 17.81 2.96
C PRO A 115 -15.92 16.87 1.95
N LEU A 116 -14.60 16.63 2.06
CA LEU A 116 -13.88 15.75 1.16
C LEU A 116 -14.31 14.29 1.30
N VAL A 117 -14.68 13.85 2.49
CA VAL A 117 -15.09 12.45 2.76
C VAL A 117 -16.60 12.27 2.89
N GLU A 118 -17.37 13.35 2.82
CA GLU A 118 -18.83 13.34 2.90
C GLU A 118 -19.52 13.26 1.53
N ARG A 119 -18.75 13.28 0.44
CA ARG A 119 -19.23 13.29 -0.94
C ARG A 119 -18.78 12.04 -1.69
N TRP A 120 -19.41 11.79 -2.84
CA TRP A 120 -19.06 10.71 -3.78
C TRP A 120 -18.88 9.36 -3.08
N GLU A 121 -17.72 8.77 -3.18
CA GLU A 121 -17.42 7.46 -2.57
C GLU A 121 -17.52 7.50 -1.04
N GLY A 122 -17.09 8.57 -0.40
CA GLY A 122 -17.24 8.71 1.06
C GLY A 122 -18.68 8.76 1.53
N LYS A 123 -19.62 9.28 0.69
CA LYS A 123 -21.05 9.24 0.99
C LYS A 123 -21.64 7.83 0.81
N SER A 124 -21.25 7.13 -0.25
CA SER A 124 -21.73 5.77 -0.54
C SER A 124 -21.11 4.69 0.35
N ARG A 125 -19.88 4.93 0.83
CA ARG A 125 -19.10 4.02 1.67
C ARG A 125 -18.49 4.78 2.89
N PRO A 126 -19.28 5.13 3.90
CA PRO A 126 -18.87 6.06 4.97
C PRO A 126 -17.65 5.62 5.79
N HIS A 127 -17.38 4.32 5.86
CA HIS A 127 -16.23 3.75 6.59
C HIS A 127 -14.98 3.56 5.71
N PHE A 128 -15.12 3.68 4.39
CA PHE A 128 -14.05 3.38 3.43
C PHE A 128 -12.79 4.21 3.69
N PHE A 129 -12.90 5.53 3.73
CA PHE A 129 -11.74 6.41 3.91
C PHE A 129 -11.10 6.31 5.30
N ARG A 130 -11.87 5.97 6.34
CA ARG A 130 -11.31 5.62 7.65
C ARG A 130 -10.40 4.39 7.53
N GLY A 131 -10.82 3.37 6.81
CA GLY A 131 -10.02 2.17 6.55
C GLY A 131 -8.77 2.48 5.75
N VAL A 132 -8.90 3.24 4.65
CA VAL A 132 -7.77 3.64 3.79
C VAL A 132 -6.75 4.47 4.56
N CYS A 133 -7.17 5.54 5.24
CA CYS A 133 -6.26 6.40 6.01
C CYS A 133 -5.54 5.61 7.11
N THR A 134 -6.25 4.71 7.78
CA THR A 134 -5.65 3.90 8.85
C THR A 134 -4.56 2.99 8.31
N VAL A 135 -4.80 2.24 7.23
CA VAL A 135 -3.79 1.32 6.68
C VAL A 135 -2.63 2.09 6.05
N VAL A 136 -2.90 3.17 5.32
CA VAL A 136 -1.85 3.98 4.69
C VAL A 136 -0.96 4.63 5.75
N PHE A 137 -1.55 5.18 6.81
CA PHE A 137 -0.80 5.74 7.93
C PHE A 137 0.10 4.68 8.59
N LYS A 138 -0.42 3.47 8.85
CA LYS A 138 0.36 2.35 9.39
C LYS A 138 1.53 1.98 8.47
N LEU A 139 1.29 1.87 7.16
CA LEU A 139 2.35 1.59 6.19
C LEU A 139 3.40 2.69 6.19
N PHE A 140 3.01 3.96 6.28
CA PHE A 140 3.95 5.08 6.37
C PHE A 140 4.79 5.02 7.64
N GLN A 141 4.19 4.70 8.80
CA GLN A 141 4.94 4.58 10.05
C GLN A 141 5.89 3.38 10.06
N ILE A 142 5.51 2.27 9.45
CA ILE A 142 6.34 1.05 9.39
C ILE A 142 7.46 1.22 8.36
N ILE A 143 7.14 1.67 7.16
CA ILE A 143 8.07 1.74 6.03
C ILE A 143 8.89 3.03 6.08
N GLN A 144 8.29 4.15 6.48
CA GLN A 144 8.88 5.50 6.49
C GLN A 144 9.54 5.83 5.14
N PRO A 145 8.79 5.78 4.03
CA PRO A 145 9.34 6.07 2.71
C PRO A 145 9.63 7.57 2.57
N THR A 146 10.55 7.93 1.67
CA THR A 146 10.79 9.33 1.29
C THR A 146 9.58 9.92 0.59
N PHE A 147 8.91 9.10 -0.24
CA PHE A 147 7.66 9.46 -0.91
C PHE A 147 6.79 8.22 -1.16
N ALA A 148 5.51 8.45 -1.46
CA ALA A 148 4.59 7.40 -1.87
C ALA A 148 3.84 7.79 -3.13
N ILE A 149 3.51 6.80 -3.98
CA ILE A 149 2.84 7.01 -5.26
C ILE A 149 1.48 6.33 -5.25
N PHE A 150 0.45 7.10 -5.61
CA PHE A 150 -0.92 6.67 -5.75
C PHE A 150 -1.46 6.96 -7.14
N GLY A 151 -2.33 6.10 -7.65
CA GLY A 151 -2.97 6.30 -8.93
C GLY A 151 -4.01 7.42 -8.90
N GLN A 152 -4.07 8.22 -9.98
CA GLN A 152 -5.09 9.27 -10.12
C GLN A 152 -6.49 8.73 -10.43
N LYS A 153 -6.62 7.46 -10.79
CA LYS A 153 -7.91 6.82 -11.02
C LYS A 153 -8.82 6.97 -9.79
N ASP A 154 -8.30 6.72 -8.61
CA ASP A 154 -9.01 6.84 -7.33
C ASP A 154 -8.76 8.25 -6.75
N PHE A 155 -9.20 9.27 -7.52
CA PHE A 155 -8.85 10.68 -7.27
C PHE A 155 -9.24 11.17 -5.88
N GLN A 156 -10.44 10.82 -5.40
CA GLN A 156 -10.89 11.21 -4.07
C GLN A 156 -9.99 10.60 -2.99
N GLN A 157 -9.64 9.31 -3.11
CA GLN A 157 -8.70 8.65 -2.21
C GLN A 157 -7.34 9.36 -2.19
N LEU A 158 -6.81 9.73 -3.36
CA LEU A 158 -5.56 10.48 -3.45
C LEU A 158 -5.63 11.80 -2.69
N GLN A 159 -6.73 12.56 -2.81
CA GLN A 159 -6.89 13.83 -2.08
C GLN A 159 -7.00 13.62 -0.57
N VAL A 160 -7.74 12.60 -0.13
CA VAL A 160 -7.87 12.24 1.29
C VAL A 160 -6.52 11.84 1.90
N VAL A 161 -5.73 11.04 1.18
CA VAL A 161 -4.37 10.66 1.63
C VAL A 161 -3.45 11.88 1.68
N ARG A 162 -3.53 12.78 0.70
CA ARG A 162 -2.75 14.04 0.72
C ARG A 162 -3.10 14.91 1.92
N GLN A 163 -4.39 15.06 2.22
CA GLN A 163 -4.82 15.80 3.40
C GLN A 163 -4.29 15.15 4.67
N MET A 164 -4.42 13.84 4.83
CA MET A 164 -3.89 13.10 5.98
C MET A 164 -2.38 13.30 6.19
N VAL A 165 -1.62 13.44 5.10
CA VAL A 165 -0.16 13.68 5.17
C VAL A 165 0.15 15.12 5.54
N SER A 166 -0.70 16.07 5.13
CA SER A 166 -0.54 17.50 5.43
C SER A 166 -0.85 17.83 6.89
N ASP A 167 -1.85 17.17 7.48
CA ASP A 167 -2.31 17.36 8.86
C ASP A 167 -1.42 16.61 9.86
#